data_12844acc09164b20869a6cb987103cdc
#
_entry.id   12844acc09164b20869a6cb987103cdc
#
_cell.length_a   1.000
_cell.length_b   1.000
_cell.length_c   1.000
_cell.angle_alpha   90.00
_cell.angle_beta   90.00
_cell.angle_gamma   90.00
#
_symmetry.space_group_name_H-M   'P 1'
#
loop_
_entity.id
_entity.type
_entity.pdbx_description
1 polymer ?
#
loop_
_entity_poly.entity_id
_entity_poly.type
_entity_poly.pdbx_seq_one_letter_code
_entity_poly.pdbx_strand_id
1 'polypeptide(L)'
;LLESILQAPTSTAEVHVTIAVRHSSSAHWIVDEFERVLGSHTSNRKVQIDIHITDDAAPTTSEIKTDKESGKTALGNSVPVVSGNGNIAVIYGKGRPDLKELVRRHTMDVDAGTKVAVTSCGPASMGLDVRNACADAQGRILRGKGRAGEVWLHCEAF
;
A
#
# COMPACT_ATOMS: atom_id res chain seq x y z
N LEU A 1 -10.31 11.52 -1.44
CA LEU A 1 -10.47 10.27 -0.68
C LEU A 1 -9.37 10.10 0.36
N LEU A 2 -8.07 10.11 -0.02
CA LEU A 2 -6.96 9.94 0.92
C LEU A 2 -6.97 11.03 2.00
N GLU A 3 -7.16 12.27 1.61
CA GLU A 3 -7.24 13.43 2.51
C GLU A 3 -8.40 13.29 3.50
N SER A 4 -9.57 12.83 3.05
CA SER A 4 -10.72 12.58 3.93
C SER A 4 -10.48 11.46 4.92
N ILE A 5 -9.74 10.40 4.54
CA ILE A 5 -9.35 9.32 5.44
C ILE A 5 -8.38 9.83 6.51
N LEU A 6 -7.44 10.69 6.13
CA LEU A 6 -6.42 11.24 7.02
C LEU A 6 -6.98 12.26 8.01
N GLN A 7 -8.06 12.95 7.67
CA GLN A 7 -8.70 13.96 8.51
C GLN A 7 -9.69 13.40 9.55
N ALA A 8 -10.06 12.12 9.49
CA ALA A 8 -10.99 11.53 10.46
C ALA A 8 -10.37 11.49 11.88
N PRO A 9 -10.96 12.16 12.90
CA PRO A 9 -10.26 12.54 14.14
C PRO A 9 -9.97 11.40 15.14
N THR A 10 -10.51 10.21 14.95
CA THR A 10 -10.49 9.16 15.99
C THR A 10 -10.01 7.78 15.54
N SER A 11 -9.46 7.65 14.34
CA SER A 11 -9.10 6.35 13.80
C SER A 11 -7.63 6.00 14.07
N THR A 12 -7.37 4.91 14.75
CA THR A 12 -6.07 4.22 14.81
C THR A 12 -5.78 3.45 13.51
N ALA A 13 -6.44 3.82 12.41
CA ALA A 13 -6.33 3.13 11.15
C ALA A 13 -4.90 3.20 10.59
N GLU A 14 -4.34 2.06 10.27
CA GLU A 14 -3.16 1.93 9.45
C GLU A 14 -3.58 2.06 7.98
N VAL A 15 -2.85 2.84 7.19
CA VAL A 15 -3.16 3.07 5.78
C VAL A 15 -2.06 2.45 4.93
N HIS A 16 -2.44 1.53 4.05
CA HIS A 16 -1.56 0.94 3.05
C HIS A 16 -1.98 1.42 1.66
N VAL A 17 -1.06 2.00 0.93
CA VAL A 17 -1.27 2.49 -0.43
C VAL A 17 -0.37 1.71 -1.37
N THR A 18 -0.94 1.01 -2.34
CA THR A 18 -0.17 0.32 -3.37
C THR A 18 -0.41 1.00 -4.71
N ILE A 19 0.67 1.44 -5.35
CA ILE A 19 0.63 2.16 -6.61
C ILE A 19 1.49 1.42 -7.63
N ALA A 20 0.94 1.19 -8.82
CA ALA A 20 1.69 0.67 -9.95
C ALA A 20 1.94 1.79 -10.96
N VAL A 21 3.20 2.09 -11.22
CA VAL A 21 3.64 3.07 -12.22
C VAL A 21 4.45 2.39 -13.31
N ARG A 22 4.42 2.98 -14.51
CA ARG A 22 5.18 2.43 -15.62
C ARG A 22 6.66 2.75 -15.51
N HIS A 23 6.99 3.97 -15.17
CA HIS A 23 8.36 4.47 -15.13
C HIS A 23 8.76 4.97 -13.74
N SER A 24 10.02 4.78 -13.40
CA SER A 24 10.59 5.23 -12.11
C SER A 24 10.48 6.75 -11.89
N SER A 25 10.55 7.54 -12.96
CA SER A 25 10.36 8.99 -12.87
C SER A 25 9.01 9.41 -12.29
N SER A 26 7.97 8.61 -12.52
CA SER A 26 6.65 8.85 -11.92
C SER A 26 6.62 8.54 -10.42
N ALA A 27 7.51 7.68 -9.93
CA ALA A 27 7.57 7.31 -8.53
C ALA A 27 8.03 8.49 -7.64
N HIS A 28 9.00 9.27 -8.10
CA HIS A 28 9.49 10.45 -7.36
C HIS A 28 8.39 11.48 -7.15
N TRP A 29 7.67 11.81 -8.21
CA TRP A 29 6.54 12.76 -8.12
C TRP A 29 5.47 12.29 -7.11
N ILE A 30 5.18 10.99 -7.08
CA ILE A 30 4.21 10.43 -6.14
C ILE A 30 4.68 10.58 -4.70
N VAL A 31 5.95 10.28 -4.43
CA VAL A 31 6.52 10.42 -3.07
C VAL A 31 6.47 11.88 -2.62
N ASP A 32 6.91 12.81 -3.46
CA ASP A 32 6.89 14.25 -3.16
C ASP A 32 5.47 14.73 -2.82
N GLU A 33 4.47 14.27 -3.57
CA GLU A 33 3.07 14.63 -3.33
C GLU A 33 2.54 14.02 -2.03
N PHE A 34 2.89 12.77 -1.72
CA PHE A 34 2.54 12.17 -0.42
C PHE A 34 3.20 12.89 0.74
N GLU A 35 4.48 13.26 0.62
CA GLU A 35 5.18 14.04 1.66
C GLU A 35 4.52 15.40 1.86
N ARG A 36 4.14 16.06 0.77
CA ARG A 36 3.44 17.35 0.83
C ARG A 36 2.09 17.23 1.56
N VAL A 37 1.29 16.23 1.23
CA VAL A 37 -0.04 16.02 1.82
C VAL A 37 0.07 15.55 3.27
N LEU A 38 0.94 14.59 3.55
CA LEU A 38 1.09 14.00 4.88
C LEU A 38 1.88 14.91 5.84
N GLY A 39 2.85 15.67 5.31
CA GLY A 39 3.63 16.62 6.10
C GLY A 39 2.81 17.80 6.62
N SER A 40 1.68 18.12 5.98
CA SER A 40 0.73 19.13 6.46
C SER A 40 -0.22 18.62 7.56
N HIS A 41 -0.28 17.29 7.77
CA HIS A 41 -1.17 16.68 8.77
C HIS A 41 -0.36 16.07 9.92
N THR A 42 -0.55 16.57 11.12
CA THR A 42 0.03 16.04 12.37
C THR A 42 -0.68 14.76 12.83
N SER A 43 -0.92 13.82 11.94
CA SER A 43 -1.59 12.58 12.32
C SER A 43 -0.56 11.51 12.78
N ASN A 44 -0.80 10.88 13.93
CA ASN A 44 -0.01 9.74 14.43
C ASN A 44 -0.29 8.44 13.66
N ARG A 45 -0.78 8.53 12.42
CA ARG A 45 -1.13 7.35 11.63
C ARG A 45 0.07 6.79 10.92
N LYS A 46 0.17 5.48 10.92
CA LYS A 46 1.14 4.77 10.10
C LYS A 46 0.62 4.70 8.66
N VAL A 47 1.41 5.18 7.73
CA VAL A 47 1.13 5.09 6.29
C VAL A 47 2.25 4.32 5.63
N GLN A 48 1.92 3.22 4.98
CA GLN A 48 2.86 2.50 4.13
C GLN A 48 2.49 2.72 2.66
N ILE A 49 3.47 3.02 1.84
CA ILE A 49 3.30 3.24 0.41
C ILE A 49 4.17 2.25 -0.34
N ASP A 50 3.54 1.34 -1.06
CA ASP A 50 4.22 0.36 -1.90
C ASP A 50 4.14 0.83 -3.37
N ILE A 51 5.27 1.20 -3.97
CA ILE A 51 5.35 1.67 -5.36
C ILE A 51 5.94 0.59 -6.23
N HIS A 52 5.15 0.07 -7.16
CA HIS A 52 5.54 -0.95 -8.12
C HIS A 52 5.88 -0.32 -9.47
N ILE A 53 7.13 -0.51 -9.94
CA ILE A 53 7.58 -0.05 -11.25
C ILE A 53 7.43 -1.20 -12.23
N THR A 54 6.55 -1.04 -13.24
CA THR A 54 6.13 -2.12 -14.13
C THR A 54 6.91 -2.17 -15.44
N ASP A 55 7.71 -1.16 -15.78
CA ASP A 55 8.57 -1.19 -16.96
C ASP A 55 9.86 -1.96 -16.65
N ASP A 56 10.31 -2.78 -17.58
CA ASP A 56 11.51 -3.63 -17.44
C ASP A 56 12.84 -2.86 -17.44
N ALA A 57 12.85 -1.60 -17.82
CA ALA A 57 13.98 -0.71 -17.64
C ALA A 57 14.11 -0.31 -16.16
N ALA A 58 14.49 -1.28 -15.31
CA ALA A 58 14.76 -1.00 -13.90
C ALA A 58 15.84 0.08 -13.78
N PRO A 59 15.65 1.14 -12.97
CA PRO A 59 16.75 2.01 -12.61
C PRO A 59 17.81 1.15 -11.93
N THR A 60 19.01 1.19 -12.49
CA THR A 60 20.18 0.64 -11.83
C THR A 60 20.28 1.35 -10.47
N THR A 61 20.49 0.59 -9.42
CA THR A 61 20.56 0.97 -7.99
C THR A 61 21.58 2.10 -7.66
N SER A 62 22.13 2.78 -8.65
CA SER A 62 23.24 3.74 -8.52
C SER A 62 22.82 5.19 -8.31
N GLU A 63 21.55 5.56 -8.35
CA GLU A 63 21.14 6.97 -8.24
C GLU A 63 20.42 7.36 -6.95
N ILE A 64 20.14 6.41 -6.05
CA ILE A 64 19.61 6.76 -4.72
C ILE A 64 20.78 6.83 -3.74
N LYS A 65 21.39 8.00 -3.63
CA LYS A 65 22.31 8.32 -2.54
C LYS A 65 21.50 8.42 -1.25
N THR A 66 21.48 7.35 -0.49
CA THR A 66 21.07 7.40 0.92
C THR A 66 22.30 7.12 1.77
N ASP A 67 22.68 8.09 2.58
CA ASP A 67 23.68 7.92 3.63
C ASP A 67 23.13 7.00 4.72
N LYS A 68 23.88 5.90 4.89
CA LYS A 68 24.15 5.08 6.11
C LYS A 68 23.03 4.45 6.93
N GLU A 69 23.17 3.17 6.92
CA GLU A 69 23.34 2.14 7.98
C GLU A 69 22.09 1.60 8.68
N SER A 70 21.92 0.35 8.45
CA SER A 70 21.79 -0.81 9.32
C SER A 70 20.64 -1.77 9.00
N GLY A 71 20.98 -2.87 8.40
CA GLY A 71 20.73 -4.23 8.89
C GLY A 71 19.46 -5.00 8.51
N LYS A 72 19.64 -5.95 7.59
CA LYS A 72 19.02 -7.26 7.39
C LYS A 72 17.72 -7.38 6.57
N THR A 73 17.93 -7.76 5.32
CA THR A 73 17.46 -8.93 4.53
C THR A 73 16.03 -9.46 4.75
N ALA A 74 15.17 -9.27 3.74
CA ALA A 74 14.32 -10.35 3.23
C ALA A 74 13.76 -9.99 1.83
N LEU A 75 14.00 -10.87 0.90
CA LEU A 75 13.34 -11.15 -0.39
C LEU A 75 12.73 -9.94 -1.16
N GLY A 76 13.44 -9.56 -2.21
CA GLY A 76 13.00 -8.54 -3.18
C GLY A 76 13.61 -7.19 -2.85
N ASN A 77 14.33 -6.61 -3.81
CA ASN A 77 15.04 -5.32 -3.68
C ASN A 77 14.08 -4.17 -3.33
N SER A 78 13.63 -4.13 -2.10
CA SER A 78 12.86 -3.03 -1.55
C SER A 78 13.71 -2.35 -0.49
N VAL A 79 14.13 -1.13 -0.78
CA VAL A 79 14.78 -0.26 0.21
C VAL A 79 13.67 0.57 0.85
N PRO A 80 13.38 0.39 2.15
CA PRO A 80 12.43 1.27 2.81
C PRO A 80 13.05 2.67 2.93
N VAL A 81 12.45 3.64 2.29
CA VAL A 81 12.76 5.06 2.51
C VAL A 81 11.82 5.55 3.60
N VAL A 82 12.36 5.83 4.77
CA VAL A 82 11.59 6.42 5.88
C VAL A 82 11.68 7.94 5.74
N SER A 83 10.56 8.59 5.45
CA SER A 83 10.52 10.05 5.34
C SER A 83 10.25 10.71 6.71
N GLY A 84 10.88 11.84 6.89
CA GLY A 84 10.93 12.91 7.91
C GLY A 84 10.25 12.76 9.28
N ASN A 85 9.12 12.10 9.46
CA ASN A 85 8.39 12.03 10.74
C ASN A 85 8.18 10.60 11.28
N GLY A 86 8.86 9.60 10.73
CA GLY A 86 8.79 8.22 11.24
C GLY A 86 7.48 7.46 10.99
N ASN A 87 6.46 8.11 10.44
CA ASN A 87 5.13 7.53 10.23
C ASN A 87 4.85 7.10 8.78
N ILE A 88 5.77 7.39 7.85
CA ILE A 88 5.63 7.05 6.43
C ILE A 88 6.74 6.08 6.06
N ALA A 89 6.37 4.92 5.56
CA ALA A 89 7.29 3.96 4.98
C ALA A 89 7.01 3.85 3.47
N VAL A 90 8.03 4.05 2.64
CA VAL A 90 7.93 3.87 1.19
C VAL A 90 8.73 2.64 0.79
N ILE A 91 8.10 1.72 0.08
CA ILE A 91 8.71 0.47 -0.39
C ILE A 91 8.61 0.42 -1.91
N TYR A 92 9.73 0.17 -2.58
CA TYR A 92 9.75 0.01 -4.03
C TYR A 92 9.72 -1.46 -4.41
N GLY A 93 8.78 -1.83 -5.28
CA GLY A 93 8.64 -3.15 -5.86
C GLY A 93 8.90 -3.14 -7.38
N LYS A 94 9.31 -4.28 -7.93
CA LYS A 94 9.46 -4.48 -9.37
C LYS A 94 8.28 -5.29 -9.91
N GLY A 95 7.79 -4.88 -11.09
CA GLY A 95 6.70 -5.55 -11.77
C GLY A 95 5.32 -5.22 -11.20
N ARG A 96 4.31 -5.93 -11.65
CA ARG A 96 2.93 -5.73 -11.21
C ARG A 96 2.73 -6.28 -9.80
N PRO A 97 2.01 -5.57 -8.91
CA PRO A 97 1.66 -6.10 -7.60
C PRO A 97 0.73 -7.31 -7.72
N ASP A 98 0.95 -8.30 -6.87
CA ASP A 98 0.00 -9.39 -6.69
C ASP A 98 -1.16 -8.91 -5.79
N LEU A 99 -2.24 -8.46 -6.43
CA LEU A 99 -3.39 -7.89 -5.75
C LEU A 99 -4.10 -8.90 -4.86
N LYS A 100 -4.12 -10.18 -5.25
CA LYS A 100 -4.73 -11.24 -4.45
C LYS A 100 -3.94 -11.47 -3.16
N GLU A 101 -2.63 -11.53 -3.26
CA GLU A 101 -1.76 -11.69 -2.10
C GLU A 101 -1.78 -10.46 -1.19
N LEU A 102 -1.84 -9.26 -1.77
CA LEU A 102 -2.00 -8.01 -1.00
C LEU A 102 -3.29 -8.04 -0.15
N VAL A 103 -4.43 -8.30 -0.76
CA VAL A 103 -5.70 -8.39 -0.02
C VAL A 103 -5.66 -9.52 1.02
N ARG A 104 -5.09 -10.69 0.65
CA ARG A 104 -4.93 -11.80 1.60
C ARG A 104 -4.13 -11.37 2.82
N ARG A 105 -2.96 -10.78 2.63
CA ARG A 105 -2.06 -10.33 3.69
C ARG A 105 -2.77 -9.33 4.62
N HIS A 106 -3.37 -8.28 4.06
CA HIS A 106 -4.05 -7.25 4.84
C HIS A 106 -5.36 -7.70 5.49
N THR A 107 -5.86 -8.89 5.19
CA THR A 107 -7.04 -9.47 5.86
C THR A 107 -6.69 -10.60 6.83
N MET A 108 -5.45 -11.12 6.75
CA MET A 108 -4.97 -12.22 7.60
C MET A 108 -3.96 -11.76 8.67
N ASP A 109 -3.16 -10.72 8.36
CA ASP A 109 -2.10 -10.25 9.25
C ASP A 109 -2.56 -9.03 10.09
N VAL A 110 -3.84 -9.00 10.45
CA VAL A 110 -4.47 -7.98 11.27
C VAL A 110 -4.97 -8.56 12.58
N ASP A 111 -5.28 -7.71 13.55
CA ASP A 111 -5.92 -8.14 14.79
C ASP A 111 -7.31 -8.72 14.53
N ALA A 112 -7.70 -9.71 15.35
CA ALA A 112 -8.97 -10.37 15.19
C ALA A 112 -10.14 -9.37 15.30
N GLY A 113 -11.06 -9.42 14.34
CA GLY A 113 -12.20 -8.50 14.28
C GLY A 113 -11.95 -7.15 13.64
N THR A 114 -10.70 -6.87 13.16
CA THR A 114 -10.38 -5.64 12.45
C THR A 114 -11.26 -5.48 11.20
N LYS A 115 -11.76 -4.27 10.98
CA LYS A 115 -12.46 -3.92 9.74
C LYS A 115 -11.45 -3.44 8.70
N VAL A 116 -11.49 -4.02 7.51
CA VAL A 116 -10.59 -3.70 6.40
C VAL A 116 -11.39 -3.04 5.29
N ALA A 117 -11.01 -1.83 4.91
CA ALA A 117 -11.55 -1.15 3.73
C ALA A 117 -10.54 -1.24 2.59
N VAL A 118 -10.97 -1.71 1.45
CA VAL A 118 -10.18 -1.80 0.22
C VAL A 118 -10.75 -0.83 -0.79
N THR A 119 -9.92 0.06 -1.30
CA THR A 119 -10.28 0.95 -2.41
C THR A 119 -9.36 0.68 -3.60
N SER A 120 -9.94 0.54 -4.76
CA SER A 120 -9.21 0.28 -6.01
C SER A 120 -9.65 1.26 -7.09
N CYS A 121 -8.66 1.87 -7.76
CA CYS A 121 -8.88 2.74 -8.91
C CYS A 121 -7.91 2.33 -10.03
N GLY A 122 -8.42 1.93 -11.18
CA GLY A 122 -7.61 1.45 -12.30
C GLY A 122 -8.39 0.74 -13.38
N PRO A 123 -7.69 0.05 -14.31
CA PRO A 123 -8.33 -0.70 -15.39
C PRO A 123 -9.35 -1.73 -14.87
N ALA A 124 -10.38 -1.99 -15.66
CA ALA A 124 -11.46 -2.92 -15.29
C ALA A 124 -10.95 -4.32 -14.88
N SER A 125 -9.88 -4.82 -15.52
CA SER A 125 -9.26 -6.11 -15.16
C SER A 125 -8.68 -6.09 -13.75
N MET A 126 -8.02 -5.00 -13.34
CA MET A 126 -7.51 -4.82 -11.99
C MET A 126 -8.66 -4.81 -10.97
N GLY A 127 -9.74 -4.08 -11.28
CA GLY A 127 -10.93 -4.05 -10.43
C GLY A 127 -11.57 -5.44 -10.26
N LEU A 128 -11.54 -6.29 -11.31
CA LEU A 128 -12.02 -7.67 -11.22
C LEU A 128 -11.17 -8.51 -10.28
N ASP A 129 -9.84 -8.41 -10.39
CA ASP A 129 -8.90 -9.16 -9.53
C ASP A 129 -9.08 -8.78 -8.06
N VAL A 130 -9.23 -7.48 -7.76
CA VAL A 130 -9.47 -7.00 -6.39
C VAL A 130 -10.82 -7.47 -5.85
N ARG A 131 -11.89 -7.43 -6.67
CA ARG A 131 -13.21 -7.95 -6.27
C ARG A 131 -13.15 -9.43 -5.92
N ASN A 132 -12.50 -10.23 -6.75
CA ASN A 132 -12.34 -11.67 -6.50
C ASN A 132 -11.55 -11.91 -5.21
N ALA A 133 -10.48 -11.17 -4.99
CA ALA A 133 -9.66 -11.28 -3.78
C ALA A 133 -10.46 -10.91 -2.51
N CYS A 134 -11.26 -9.84 -2.56
CA CYS A 134 -12.12 -9.43 -1.44
C CYS A 134 -13.24 -10.45 -1.20
N ALA A 135 -13.85 -11.02 -2.24
CA ALA A 135 -14.85 -12.08 -2.11
C ALA A 135 -14.26 -13.34 -1.45
N ASP A 136 -13.05 -13.73 -1.84
CA ASP A 136 -12.31 -14.83 -1.20
C ASP A 136 -12.02 -14.53 0.28
N ALA A 137 -11.66 -13.30 0.63
CA ALA A 137 -11.44 -12.88 2.02
C ALA A 137 -12.72 -12.93 2.83
N GLN A 138 -13.84 -12.41 2.33
CA GLN A 138 -15.14 -12.51 2.96
C GLN A 138 -15.58 -13.97 3.15
N GLY A 139 -15.35 -14.81 2.13
CA GLY A 139 -15.62 -16.25 2.23
C GLY A 139 -14.79 -16.94 3.32
N ARG A 140 -13.56 -16.51 3.59
CA ARG A 140 -12.75 -16.99 4.72
C ARG A 140 -13.32 -16.53 6.06
N ILE A 141 -13.73 -15.27 6.16
CA ILE A 141 -14.35 -14.69 7.37
C ILE A 141 -15.60 -15.46 7.74
N LEU A 142 -16.51 -15.69 6.78
CA LEU A 142 -17.76 -16.43 7.00
C LEU A 142 -17.55 -17.88 7.48
N ARG A 143 -16.43 -18.49 7.08
CA ARG A 143 -16.05 -19.84 7.53
C ARG A 143 -15.24 -19.85 8.84
N GLY A 144 -15.08 -18.71 9.49
CA GLY A 144 -14.27 -18.59 10.71
C GLY A 144 -12.76 -18.79 10.49
N LYS A 145 -12.27 -18.64 9.24
CA LYS A 145 -10.86 -18.82 8.85
C LYS A 145 -10.15 -17.49 8.56
N GLY A 146 -10.83 -16.35 8.69
CA GLY A 146 -10.30 -15.02 8.54
C GLY A 146 -9.96 -14.39 9.89
N ARG A 147 -8.98 -13.50 9.95
CA ARG A 147 -8.70 -12.67 11.14
C ARG A 147 -9.47 -11.35 11.09
N ALA A 148 -9.58 -10.74 9.92
CA ALA A 148 -10.46 -9.59 9.73
C ALA A 148 -11.90 -9.96 10.10
N GLY A 149 -12.62 -9.03 10.71
CA GLY A 149 -14.05 -9.19 11.02
C GLY A 149 -14.96 -8.82 9.85
N GLU A 150 -14.48 -7.91 9.00
CA GLU A 150 -15.21 -7.39 7.86
C GLU A 150 -14.25 -6.90 6.79
N VAL A 151 -14.60 -7.11 5.52
CA VAL A 151 -13.91 -6.51 4.37
C VAL A 151 -14.92 -5.72 3.55
N TRP A 152 -14.66 -4.43 3.39
CA TRP A 152 -15.46 -3.55 2.56
C TRP A 152 -14.68 -3.16 1.31
N LEU A 153 -15.35 -3.07 0.16
CA LEU A 153 -14.71 -2.79 -1.11
C LEU A 153 -15.38 -1.63 -1.85
N HIS A 154 -14.57 -0.72 -2.35
CA HIS A 154 -14.95 0.30 -3.33
C HIS A 154 -14.03 0.20 -4.57
N CYS A 155 -14.62 0.11 -5.76
CA CYS A 155 -13.87 0.06 -7.02
C CYS A 155 -14.33 1.14 -7.98
N GLU A 156 -13.37 1.87 -8.51
CA GLU A 156 -13.54 2.78 -9.64
C GLU A 156 -12.76 2.24 -10.85
N ALA A 157 -13.35 2.29 -12.03
CA ALA A 157 -12.71 1.85 -13.26
C ALA A 157 -12.67 3.00 -14.28
N PHE A 158 -11.59 3.03 -15.07
CA PHE A 158 -11.42 3.95 -16.20
C PHE A 158 -10.94 3.18 -17.45
#